data_643aaffa52244c138df2cb6266011cf6
#
_entry.id   643aaffa52244c138df2cb6266011cf6
#
_cell.length_a   1.000
_cell.length_b   1.000
_cell.length_c   1.000
_cell.angle_alpha   90.00
_cell.angle_beta   90.00
_cell.angle_gamma   90.00
#
_symmetry.space_group_name_H-M   'P 1'
#
loop_
_entity.id
_entity.type
_entity.pdbx_description
1 polymer ?
#
loop_
_entity_poly.entity_id
_entity_poly.type
_entity_poly.pdbx_seq_one_letter_code
_entity_poly.pdbx_strand_id
1 'polypeptide(L)'
;LRIDGFVPDKTLLLDLLAAVFLGVLGALAVFGFHSALHAARHLLYGQTVGLVGAARSLLWWQRLLVPAFGGCLAGLVLQWSRRLKASRTAQDYMAVVARGDGFISLPFSVLTALSSLCSVVSGASIGREGPMVQLAAMCGSVLGRGWRLSQERVRLWVACGVAAGISAAYHAPFAGVLFVAEIILATFAVRVLAPLVVSSVAAHLLMQCFSGFAPLYDMPVFALDVAGNVWAFALLAVCAGVFSPVFLSVLAWGKKPFALLPGHALWLRLGLGGLLLGCVSVFEPAVWGNGFSVVNSILQGGWLWQGLLLIMFFKVLATAVSIGSGAVGGVFTPTLLVGAVLGAGFGLLMDYLCPGLAPQAAWVSAGMGAFLAASTHAPLMSAVMVFEMTGAPQMIVPLLLVCALAAAIKKMLMGKSIYSHALAE
;
A
#
# COMPACT_ATOMS: atom_id res chain seq x y z
N LEU A 1 10.25 -4.92 -43.50
CA LEU A 1 10.32 -3.87 -42.46
C LEU A 1 10.94 -2.63 -43.11
N ARG A 2 10.11 -1.72 -43.65
CA ARG A 2 10.56 -0.38 -44.07
C ARG A 2 10.75 0.44 -42.81
N ILE A 3 11.97 0.84 -42.51
CA ILE A 3 12.28 1.88 -41.53
C ILE A 3 12.08 3.21 -42.29
N ASP A 4 10.82 3.58 -42.49
CA ASP A 4 10.46 4.89 -43.01
C ASP A 4 10.59 5.89 -41.85
N GLY A 5 11.56 6.81 -42.02
CA GLY A 5 11.77 8.07 -41.33
C GLY A 5 11.29 8.13 -39.86
N PHE A 6 12.16 7.82 -38.89
CA PHE A 6 11.92 8.08 -37.47
C PHE A 6 11.86 9.62 -37.28
N VAL A 7 10.69 10.20 -37.51
CA VAL A 7 10.39 11.55 -37.01
C VAL A 7 10.06 11.38 -35.54
N PRO A 8 10.92 11.84 -34.62
CA PRO A 8 10.61 11.74 -33.19
C PRO A 8 9.30 12.48 -32.92
N ASP A 9 8.32 11.78 -32.37
CA ASP A 9 7.08 12.41 -31.93
C ASP A 9 7.45 13.41 -30.84
N LYS A 10 7.49 14.69 -31.18
CA LYS A 10 7.88 15.78 -30.25
C LYS A 10 7.06 15.75 -28.96
N THR A 11 5.84 15.25 -29.05
CA THR A 11 4.94 15.13 -27.89
C THR A 11 5.40 14.02 -26.96
N LEU A 12 5.84 12.88 -27.47
CA LEU A 12 6.40 11.78 -26.67
C LEU A 12 7.70 12.18 -25.98
N LEU A 13 8.59 12.87 -26.69
CA LEU A 13 9.85 13.35 -26.08
C LEU A 13 9.58 14.31 -24.91
N LEU A 14 8.63 15.22 -25.07
CA LEU A 14 8.22 16.14 -23.99
C LEU A 14 7.62 15.38 -22.81
N ASP A 15 6.79 14.36 -23.06
CA ASP A 15 6.20 13.55 -21.99
C ASP A 15 7.26 12.71 -21.27
N LEU A 16 8.30 12.22 -21.96
CA LEU A 16 9.42 11.51 -21.33
C LEU A 16 10.28 12.44 -20.46
N LEU A 17 10.60 13.65 -20.94
CA LEU A 17 11.32 14.64 -20.14
C LEU A 17 10.52 15.07 -18.91
N ALA A 18 9.22 15.30 -19.08
CA ALA A 18 8.32 15.61 -17.99
C ALA A 18 8.22 14.43 -16.99
N ALA A 19 8.24 13.19 -17.49
CA ALA A 19 8.21 12.00 -16.64
C ALA A 19 9.43 11.91 -15.72
N VAL A 20 10.64 12.24 -16.20
CA VAL A 20 11.84 12.33 -15.35
C VAL A 20 11.61 13.35 -14.22
N PHE A 21 11.13 14.54 -14.57
CA PHE A 21 10.90 15.60 -13.59
C PHE A 21 9.80 15.23 -12.58
N LEU A 22 8.72 14.61 -13.06
CA LEU A 22 7.64 14.10 -12.20
C LEU A 22 8.12 12.97 -11.28
N GLY A 23 9.03 12.12 -11.77
CA GLY A 23 9.69 11.10 -10.97
C GLY A 23 10.46 11.70 -9.80
N VAL A 24 11.27 12.71 -10.08
CA VAL A 24 12.03 13.45 -9.06
C VAL A 24 11.09 14.11 -8.05
N LEU A 25 10.08 14.85 -8.51
CA LEU A 25 9.12 15.51 -7.62
C LEU A 25 8.31 14.52 -6.79
N GLY A 26 7.89 13.40 -7.39
CA GLY A 26 7.18 12.34 -6.69
C GLY A 26 8.04 11.72 -5.57
N ALA A 27 9.30 11.43 -5.85
CA ALA A 27 10.24 10.93 -4.85
C ALA A 27 10.47 11.95 -3.71
N LEU A 28 10.64 13.23 -4.03
CA LEU A 28 10.79 14.30 -3.03
C LEU A 28 9.52 14.44 -2.15
N ALA A 29 8.33 14.32 -2.74
CA ALA A 29 7.09 14.35 -1.99
C ALA A 29 6.97 13.17 -1.01
N VAL A 30 7.34 11.96 -1.45
CA VAL A 30 7.39 10.74 -0.61
C VAL A 30 8.46 10.89 0.48
N PHE A 31 9.67 11.31 0.14
CA PHE A 31 10.75 11.55 1.09
C PHE A 31 10.36 12.61 2.14
N GLY A 32 9.73 13.71 1.72
CA GLY A 32 9.22 14.73 2.62
C GLY A 32 8.19 14.20 3.62
N PHE A 33 7.26 13.36 3.16
CA PHE A 33 6.29 12.71 4.06
C PHE A 33 6.97 11.72 5.03
N HIS A 34 7.93 10.92 4.55
CA HIS A 34 8.73 10.02 5.39
C HIS A 34 9.50 10.78 6.46
N SER A 35 10.16 11.86 6.08
CA SER A 35 10.92 12.73 6.99
C SER A 35 10.01 13.37 8.03
N ALA A 36 8.84 13.87 7.63
CA ALA A 36 7.85 14.42 8.54
C ALA A 36 7.32 13.37 9.53
N LEU A 37 7.05 12.14 9.05
CA LEU A 37 6.63 11.02 9.90
C LEU A 37 7.73 10.62 10.89
N HIS A 38 8.99 10.61 10.44
CA HIS A 38 10.13 10.30 11.29
C HIS A 38 10.32 11.38 12.36
N ALA A 39 10.26 12.64 11.98
CA ALA A 39 10.38 13.79 12.91
C ALA A 39 9.25 13.80 13.94
N ALA A 40 8.00 13.61 13.51
CA ALA A 40 6.84 13.54 14.39
C ALA A 40 6.94 12.37 15.39
N ARG A 41 7.41 11.20 14.93
CA ARG A 41 7.63 10.03 15.78
C ARG A 41 8.75 10.28 16.80
N HIS A 42 9.86 10.89 16.36
CA HIS A 42 10.97 11.24 17.24
C HIS A 42 10.53 12.23 18.32
N LEU A 43 9.72 13.24 17.94
CA LEU A 43 9.20 14.25 18.86
C LEU A 43 8.25 13.65 19.92
N LEU A 44 7.39 12.69 19.52
CA LEU A 44 6.38 12.12 20.42
C LEU A 44 6.91 10.98 21.30
N TYR A 45 7.85 10.17 20.79
CA TYR A 45 8.28 8.94 21.45
C TYR A 45 9.80 8.87 21.72
N GLY A 46 10.55 9.88 21.32
CA GLY A 46 12.01 9.87 21.41
C GLY A 46 12.66 8.90 20.38
N GLN A 47 13.82 8.36 20.71
CA GLN A 47 14.55 7.42 19.86
C GLN A 47 13.95 6.01 19.96
N THR A 48 12.89 5.74 19.23
CA THR A 48 12.26 4.43 19.24
C THR A 48 12.47 3.70 17.90
N VAL A 49 12.63 2.39 18.00
CA VAL A 49 12.74 1.49 16.86
C VAL A 49 11.34 1.22 16.28
N GLY A 50 10.87 2.09 15.40
CA GLY A 50 9.58 1.93 14.73
C GLY A 50 8.34 2.18 15.62
N LEU A 51 7.14 2.13 15.02
CA LEU A 51 5.86 2.37 15.72
C LEU A 51 5.52 1.26 16.70
N VAL A 52 5.85 0.02 16.37
CA VAL A 52 5.63 -1.13 17.28
C VAL A 52 6.53 -1.04 18.51
N GLY A 53 7.79 -0.61 18.33
CA GLY A 53 8.70 -0.35 19.45
C GLY A 53 8.17 0.77 20.36
N ALA A 54 7.67 1.86 19.76
CA ALA A 54 7.03 2.93 20.48
C ALA A 54 5.80 2.41 21.28
N ALA A 55 4.93 1.65 20.65
CA ALA A 55 3.76 1.08 21.33
C ALA A 55 4.14 0.19 22.52
N ARG A 56 5.21 -0.61 22.40
CA ARG A 56 5.70 -1.49 23.49
C ARG A 56 6.30 -0.70 24.66
N SER A 57 6.91 0.45 24.42
CA SER A 57 7.50 1.29 25.48
C SER A 57 6.45 2.10 26.24
N LEU A 58 5.26 2.31 25.68
CA LEU A 58 4.18 3.05 26.32
C LEU A 58 3.46 2.24 27.41
N LEU A 59 2.97 2.93 28.43
CA LEU A 59 2.08 2.36 29.45
C LEU A 59 0.71 2.01 28.84
N TRP A 60 -0.02 1.07 29.44
CA TRP A 60 -1.31 0.60 28.93
C TRP A 60 -2.32 1.73 28.66
N TRP A 61 -2.42 2.72 29.54
CA TRP A 61 -3.32 3.87 29.37
C TRP A 61 -2.85 4.83 28.26
N GLN A 62 -1.54 4.96 28.03
CA GLN A 62 -0.99 5.73 26.92
C GLN A 62 -1.32 5.05 25.58
N ARG A 63 -1.21 3.71 25.51
CA ARG A 63 -1.64 2.93 24.32
C ARG A 63 -3.11 3.13 24.02
N LEU A 64 -3.94 3.36 25.04
CA LEU A 64 -5.36 3.64 24.89
C LEU A 64 -5.62 5.06 24.37
N LEU A 65 -4.98 6.07 24.98
CA LEU A 65 -5.32 7.47 24.77
C LEU A 65 -4.60 8.08 23.57
N VAL A 66 -3.34 7.69 23.27
CA VAL A 66 -2.57 8.27 22.16
C VAL A 66 -3.28 8.08 20.82
N PRO A 67 -3.79 6.89 20.45
CA PRO A 67 -4.54 6.74 19.21
C PRO A 67 -5.87 7.50 19.21
N ALA A 68 -6.53 7.66 20.35
CA ALA A 68 -7.77 8.42 20.48
C ALA A 68 -7.53 9.92 20.20
N PHE A 69 -6.55 10.53 20.86
CA PHE A 69 -6.18 11.94 20.63
C PHE A 69 -5.67 12.18 19.23
N GLY A 70 -4.79 11.30 18.72
CA GLY A 70 -4.29 11.38 17.35
C GLY A 70 -5.41 11.25 16.32
N GLY A 71 -6.38 10.37 16.56
CA GLY A 71 -7.58 10.25 15.75
C GLY A 71 -8.44 11.51 15.77
N CYS A 72 -8.67 12.12 16.94
CA CYS A 72 -9.38 13.39 17.04
C CYS A 72 -8.67 14.49 16.24
N LEU A 73 -7.35 14.63 16.38
CA LEU A 73 -6.57 15.63 15.65
C LEU A 73 -6.62 15.39 14.14
N ALA A 74 -6.43 14.14 13.72
CA ALA A 74 -6.53 13.75 12.32
C ALA A 74 -7.93 14.06 11.74
N GLY A 75 -8.98 13.80 12.51
CA GLY A 75 -10.34 14.10 12.14
C GLY A 75 -10.63 15.59 12.01
N LEU A 76 -10.08 16.44 12.88
CA LEU A 76 -10.18 17.91 12.78
C LEU A 76 -9.51 18.43 11.51
N VAL A 77 -8.29 17.96 11.23
CA VAL A 77 -7.56 18.32 9.99
C VAL A 77 -8.33 17.88 8.75
N LEU A 78 -8.86 16.66 8.75
CA LEU A 78 -9.64 16.14 7.62
C LEU A 78 -10.97 16.90 7.45
N GLN A 79 -11.60 17.28 8.55
CA GLN A 79 -12.82 18.09 8.50
C GLN A 79 -12.56 19.49 7.92
N TRP A 80 -11.44 20.09 8.26
CA TRP A 80 -10.99 21.36 7.67
C TRP A 80 -10.70 21.20 6.16
N SER A 81 -9.97 20.14 5.78
CA SER A 81 -9.73 19.80 4.37
C SER A 81 -11.01 19.74 3.55
N ARG A 82 -12.08 19.14 4.11
CA ARG A 82 -13.39 19.05 3.42
C ARG A 82 -14.10 20.40 3.23
N ARG A 83 -13.85 21.39 4.12
CA ARG A 83 -14.39 22.75 3.97
C ARG A 83 -13.72 23.50 2.82
N LEU A 84 -12.46 23.19 2.52
CA LEU A 84 -11.70 23.78 1.41
C LEU A 84 -11.96 23.06 0.07
N LYS A 85 -12.85 22.07 0.06
CA LYS A 85 -13.18 21.28 -1.11
C LYS A 85 -13.82 22.17 -2.16
N ALA A 86 -13.07 22.49 -3.22
CA ALA A 86 -13.66 23.05 -4.44
C ALA A 86 -14.62 22.01 -5.02
N SER A 87 -15.90 22.38 -5.10
CA SER A 87 -17.01 21.58 -5.59
C SER A 87 -16.68 20.94 -6.95
N ARG A 88 -16.85 19.66 -7.09
CA ARG A 88 -17.15 18.91 -8.33
C ARG A 88 -16.20 17.83 -8.85
N THR A 89 -15.02 17.56 -8.32
CA THR A 89 -14.14 16.53 -8.93
C THR A 89 -13.72 15.47 -7.94
N ALA A 90 -13.62 14.22 -8.43
CA ALA A 90 -13.00 13.12 -7.72
C ALA A 90 -11.62 13.57 -7.21
N GLN A 91 -11.40 13.41 -5.92
CA GLN A 91 -10.15 13.88 -5.28
C GLN A 91 -9.16 12.74 -5.04
N ASP A 92 -9.62 11.50 -5.22
CA ASP A 92 -8.79 10.32 -5.21
C ASP A 92 -8.02 10.21 -6.52
N TYR A 93 -6.70 10.05 -6.44
CA TYR A 93 -5.83 9.94 -7.61
C TYR A 93 -6.23 8.81 -8.56
N MET A 94 -6.80 7.69 -8.04
CA MET A 94 -7.24 6.59 -8.88
C MET A 94 -8.41 7.00 -9.77
N ALA A 95 -9.43 7.62 -9.19
CA ALA A 95 -10.60 8.09 -9.95
C ALA A 95 -10.22 9.19 -10.94
N VAL A 96 -9.31 10.11 -10.53
CA VAL A 96 -8.80 11.18 -11.38
C VAL A 96 -8.05 10.64 -12.60
N VAL A 97 -7.23 9.62 -12.45
CA VAL A 97 -6.49 9.00 -13.56
C VAL A 97 -7.41 8.16 -14.43
N ALA A 98 -8.30 7.37 -13.83
CA ALA A 98 -9.16 6.44 -14.58
C ALA A 98 -10.22 7.16 -15.43
N ARG A 99 -10.92 8.13 -14.86
CA ARG A 99 -12.13 8.76 -15.46
C ARG A 99 -12.21 10.27 -15.30
N GLY A 100 -11.33 10.87 -14.47
CA GLY A 100 -11.38 12.29 -14.13
C GLY A 100 -10.81 13.21 -15.20
N ASP A 101 -10.75 14.48 -14.86
CA ASP A 101 -10.21 15.58 -15.68
C ASP A 101 -8.71 15.85 -15.41
N GLY A 102 -8.07 15.04 -14.58
CA GLY A 102 -6.69 15.23 -14.15
C GLY A 102 -6.55 16.23 -12.99
N PHE A 103 -7.66 16.72 -12.40
CA PHE A 103 -7.60 17.70 -11.34
C PHE A 103 -7.42 17.08 -9.96
N ILE A 104 -6.32 17.39 -9.31
CA ILE A 104 -6.06 17.10 -7.89
C ILE A 104 -5.80 18.43 -7.17
N SER A 105 -6.57 18.70 -6.12
CA SER A 105 -6.43 19.93 -5.32
C SER A 105 -5.21 19.85 -4.41
N LEU A 106 -4.29 20.83 -4.53
CA LEU A 106 -3.10 20.93 -3.67
C LEU A 106 -3.46 21.06 -2.18
N PRO A 107 -4.31 22.03 -1.75
CA PRO A 107 -4.61 22.16 -0.32
C PRO A 107 -5.33 20.92 0.25
N PHE A 108 -6.19 20.30 -0.53
CA PHE A 108 -6.84 19.05 -0.10
C PHE A 108 -5.84 17.91 0.08
N SER A 109 -4.93 17.71 -0.87
CA SER A 109 -3.92 16.64 -0.80
C SER A 109 -2.96 16.83 0.37
N VAL A 110 -2.50 18.06 0.61
CA VAL A 110 -1.61 18.37 1.74
C VAL A 110 -2.32 18.16 3.08
N LEU A 111 -3.54 18.66 3.25
CA LEU A 111 -4.29 18.47 4.49
C LEU A 111 -4.69 16.99 4.71
N THR A 112 -5.00 16.26 3.65
CA THR A 112 -5.28 14.84 3.72
C THR A 112 -4.02 14.05 4.13
N ALA A 113 -2.86 14.41 3.59
CA ALA A 113 -1.58 13.84 4.00
C ALA A 113 -1.24 14.18 5.47
N LEU A 114 -1.51 15.40 5.91
CA LEU A 114 -1.32 15.80 7.32
C LEU A 114 -2.26 15.04 8.25
N SER A 115 -3.53 14.84 7.89
CA SER A 115 -4.47 13.99 8.65
C SER A 115 -3.97 12.56 8.76
N SER A 116 -3.44 12.00 7.66
CA SER A 116 -2.85 10.67 7.66
C SER A 116 -1.61 10.59 8.55
N LEU A 117 -0.74 11.60 8.50
CA LEU A 117 0.44 11.68 9.37
C LEU A 117 0.04 11.63 10.84
N CYS A 118 -0.97 12.41 11.26
CA CYS A 118 -1.49 12.39 12.63
C CYS A 118 -2.03 11.00 13.01
N SER A 119 -2.80 10.36 12.13
CA SER A 119 -3.34 9.03 12.37
C SER A 119 -2.24 7.96 12.48
N VAL A 120 -1.29 7.95 11.53
CA VAL A 120 -0.24 6.93 11.47
C VAL A 120 0.73 7.08 12.62
N VAL A 121 1.16 8.31 12.96
CA VAL A 121 2.10 8.53 14.06
C VAL A 121 1.51 8.15 15.41
N SER A 122 0.19 8.29 15.58
CA SER A 122 -0.52 7.89 16.79
C SER A 122 -0.92 6.41 16.82
N GLY A 123 -0.49 5.62 15.85
CA GLY A 123 -0.61 4.16 15.87
C GLY A 123 -1.71 3.57 14.99
N ALA A 124 -2.43 4.36 14.17
CA ALA A 124 -3.47 3.82 13.30
C ALA A 124 -2.95 2.63 12.47
N SER A 125 -3.75 1.55 12.44
CA SER A 125 -3.40 0.29 11.76
C SER A 125 -3.72 0.36 10.26
N ILE A 126 -3.03 1.26 9.56
CA ILE A 126 -3.19 1.55 8.14
C ILE A 126 -1.84 1.75 7.45
N GLY A 127 -1.83 1.61 6.13
CA GLY A 127 -0.69 1.94 5.30
C GLY A 127 -0.57 3.46 5.11
N ARG A 128 0.65 3.95 5.09
CA ARG A 128 1.02 5.36 4.86
C ARG A 128 1.15 5.71 3.39
N GLU A 129 1.04 4.73 2.52
CA GLU A 129 1.39 4.82 1.10
C GLU A 129 0.37 5.64 0.30
N GLY A 130 -0.93 5.49 0.61
CA GLY A 130 -2.00 6.24 -0.08
C GLY A 130 -1.76 7.75 -0.11
N PRO A 131 -1.54 8.41 1.04
CA PRO A 131 -1.22 9.83 1.09
C PRO A 131 0.07 10.23 0.37
N MET A 132 1.11 9.37 0.40
CA MET A 132 2.36 9.62 -0.33
C MET A 132 2.13 9.63 -1.83
N VAL A 133 1.42 8.61 -2.33
CA VAL A 133 1.06 8.50 -3.75
C VAL A 133 0.15 9.66 -4.17
N GLN A 134 -0.79 10.07 -3.32
CA GLN A 134 -1.64 11.24 -3.56
C GLN A 134 -0.82 12.53 -3.71
N LEU A 135 0.19 12.75 -2.88
CA LEU A 135 1.10 13.91 -2.99
C LEU A 135 1.91 13.87 -4.28
N ALA A 136 2.44 12.70 -4.66
CA ALA A 136 3.19 12.54 -5.89
C ALA A 136 2.29 12.74 -7.13
N ALA A 137 1.09 12.19 -7.13
CA ALA A 137 0.08 12.38 -8.17
C ALA A 137 -0.34 13.86 -8.33
N MET A 138 -0.49 14.57 -7.20
CA MET A 138 -0.79 16.00 -7.17
C MET A 138 0.26 16.83 -7.92
N CYS A 139 1.55 16.48 -7.85
CA CYS A 139 2.61 17.16 -8.60
C CYS A 139 2.32 17.11 -10.12
N GLY A 140 1.92 15.95 -10.63
CA GLY A 140 1.53 15.79 -12.04
C GLY A 140 0.33 16.65 -12.43
N SER A 141 -0.68 16.73 -11.56
CA SER A 141 -1.87 17.56 -11.78
C SER A 141 -1.55 19.06 -11.79
N VAL A 142 -0.77 19.53 -10.83
CA VAL A 142 -0.40 20.96 -10.72
C VAL A 142 0.43 21.40 -11.93
N LEU A 143 1.44 20.62 -12.29
CA LEU A 143 2.32 20.94 -13.43
C LEU A 143 1.58 20.86 -14.75
N GLY A 144 0.82 19.79 -14.99
CA GLY A 144 0.10 19.61 -16.24
C GLY A 144 -0.90 20.72 -16.51
N ARG A 145 -1.58 21.23 -15.47
CA ARG A 145 -2.48 22.37 -15.57
C ARG A 145 -1.75 23.69 -15.71
N GLY A 146 -0.64 23.89 -14.99
CA GLY A 146 0.20 25.08 -15.12
C GLY A 146 0.69 25.28 -16.55
N TRP A 147 0.97 24.17 -17.25
CA TRP A 147 1.38 24.19 -18.67
C TRP A 147 0.18 24.14 -19.65
N ARG A 148 -1.04 24.21 -19.16
CA ARG A 148 -2.28 24.21 -19.97
C ARG A 148 -2.37 23.04 -20.93
N LEU A 149 -1.95 21.86 -20.50
CA LEU A 149 -2.00 20.63 -21.31
C LEU A 149 -3.45 20.18 -21.53
N SER A 150 -3.65 19.37 -22.58
CA SER A 150 -4.92 18.68 -22.76
C SER A 150 -5.22 17.75 -21.59
N GLN A 151 -6.50 17.51 -21.34
CA GLN A 151 -6.98 16.69 -20.22
C GLN A 151 -6.35 15.29 -20.22
N GLU A 152 -6.19 14.66 -21.39
CA GLU A 152 -5.55 13.35 -21.53
C GLU A 152 -4.07 13.38 -21.09
N ARG A 153 -3.32 14.42 -21.46
CA ARG A 153 -1.93 14.57 -21.05
C ARG A 153 -1.81 14.89 -19.55
N VAL A 154 -2.70 15.70 -19.00
CA VAL A 154 -2.73 15.94 -17.53
C VAL A 154 -2.95 14.61 -16.80
N ARG A 155 -3.88 13.78 -17.27
CA ARG A 155 -4.11 12.44 -16.68
C ARG A 155 -2.87 11.54 -16.78
N LEU A 156 -2.16 11.55 -17.92
CA LEU A 156 -0.90 10.81 -18.08
C LEU A 156 0.17 11.30 -17.10
N TRP A 157 0.29 12.62 -16.89
CA TRP A 157 1.25 13.18 -15.95
C TRP A 157 0.89 12.87 -14.48
N VAL A 158 -0.40 12.87 -14.15
CA VAL A 158 -0.87 12.38 -12.85
C VAL A 158 -0.53 10.91 -12.67
N ALA A 159 -0.73 10.09 -13.70
CA ALA A 159 -0.38 8.67 -13.70
C ALA A 159 1.13 8.45 -13.51
N CYS A 160 2.00 9.27 -14.13
CA CYS A 160 3.45 9.27 -13.88
C CYS A 160 3.77 9.59 -12.41
N GLY A 161 3.08 10.58 -11.83
CA GLY A 161 3.19 10.89 -10.40
C GLY A 161 2.79 9.71 -9.49
N VAL A 162 1.70 8.99 -9.85
CA VAL A 162 1.29 7.78 -9.12
C VAL A 162 2.37 6.69 -9.18
N ALA A 163 2.89 6.39 -10.38
CA ALA A 163 3.94 5.39 -10.57
C ALA A 163 5.21 5.75 -9.77
N ALA A 164 5.63 7.02 -9.84
CA ALA A 164 6.74 7.56 -9.06
C ALA A 164 6.51 7.43 -7.54
N GLY A 165 5.30 7.76 -7.08
CA GLY A 165 4.93 7.70 -5.66
C GLY A 165 5.00 6.28 -5.11
N ILE A 166 4.49 5.29 -5.85
CA ILE A 166 4.56 3.87 -5.47
C ILE A 166 6.00 3.38 -5.51
N SER A 167 6.74 3.69 -6.57
CA SER A 167 8.15 3.34 -6.71
C SER A 167 8.99 3.85 -5.53
N ALA A 168 8.80 5.11 -5.17
CA ALA A 168 9.50 5.74 -4.06
C ALA A 168 9.09 5.18 -2.68
N ALA A 169 7.78 4.88 -2.49
CA ALA A 169 7.26 4.41 -1.21
C ALA A 169 7.65 2.95 -0.88
N TYR A 170 7.80 2.11 -1.92
CA TYR A 170 8.03 0.67 -1.77
C TYR A 170 9.39 0.19 -2.31
N HIS A 171 10.21 1.08 -2.87
CA HIS A 171 11.45 0.75 -3.59
C HIS A 171 11.20 -0.21 -4.76
N ALA A 172 10.03 -0.12 -5.39
CA ALA A 172 9.51 -1.08 -6.36
C ALA A 172 9.14 -0.38 -7.69
N PRO A 173 10.12 -0.10 -8.56
CA PRO A 173 9.89 0.68 -9.79
C PRO A 173 9.01 -0.03 -10.81
N PHE A 174 9.18 -1.32 -11.05
CA PHE A 174 8.32 -2.05 -11.99
C PHE A 174 6.90 -2.23 -11.46
N ALA A 175 6.76 -2.52 -10.16
CA ALA A 175 5.45 -2.64 -9.54
C ALA A 175 4.69 -1.30 -9.55
N GLY A 176 5.38 -0.15 -9.42
CA GLY A 176 4.77 1.16 -9.56
C GLY A 176 4.13 1.39 -10.93
N VAL A 177 4.82 0.97 -12.01
CA VAL A 177 4.29 0.99 -13.38
C VAL A 177 3.09 0.05 -13.52
N LEU A 178 3.23 -1.20 -13.05
CA LEU A 178 2.18 -2.21 -13.14
C LEU A 178 0.95 -1.84 -12.33
N PHE A 179 1.10 -1.18 -11.18
CA PHE A 179 -0.03 -0.67 -10.41
C PHE A 179 -0.90 0.29 -11.25
N VAL A 180 -0.27 1.22 -11.94
CA VAL A 180 -1.00 2.16 -12.81
C VAL A 180 -1.60 1.44 -14.01
N ALA A 181 -0.81 0.59 -14.68
CA ALA A 181 -1.22 -0.09 -15.90
C ALA A 181 -2.33 -1.13 -15.65
N GLU A 182 -2.19 -1.97 -14.62
CA GLU A 182 -3.08 -3.10 -14.35
C GLU A 182 -4.32 -2.69 -13.53
N ILE A 183 -4.16 -1.81 -12.51
CA ILE A 183 -5.26 -1.46 -11.61
C ILE A 183 -6.03 -0.23 -12.10
N ILE A 184 -5.33 0.83 -12.50
CA ILE A 184 -5.99 2.11 -12.74
C ILE A 184 -6.44 2.23 -14.20
N LEU A 185 -5.54 1.98 -15.14
CA LEU A 185 -5.78 2.20 -16.57
C LEU A 185 -6.29 0.96 -17.30
N ALA A 186 -6.05 -0.24 -16.75
CA ALA A 186 -6.33 -1.53 -17.39
C ALA A 186 -5.79 -1.62 -18.83
N THR A 187 -4.59 -1.05 -19.08
CA THR A 187 -3.94 -0.98 -20.40
C THR A 187 -2.43 -1.10 -20.29
N PHE A 188 -1.84 -1.78 -21.28
CA PHE A 188 -0.40 -1.96 -21.43
C PHE A 188 0.14 -1.28 -22.71
N ALA A 189 -0.54 -0.25 -23.21
CA ALA A 189 -0.13 0.46 -24.41
C ALA A 189 1.24 1.15 -24.20
N VAL A 190 2.16 0.96 -25.14
CA VAL A 190 3.54 1.46 -25.05
C VAL A 190 3.62 2.98 -24.86
N ARG A 191 2.74 3.74 -25.49
CA ARG A 191 2.66 5.21 -25.34
C ARG A 191 2.40 5.65 -23.89
N VAL A 192 1.71 4.83 -23.12
CA VAL A 192 1.43 5.09 -21.70
C VAL A 192 2.55 4.52 -20.83
N LEU A 193 3.00 3.28 -21.13
CA LEU A 193 4.01 2.61 -20.33
C LEU A 193 5.35 3.34 -20.30
N ALA A 194 5.82 3.88 -21.46
CA ALA A 194 7.13 4.49 -21.53
C ALA A 194 7.31 5.68 -20.55
N PRO A 195 6.39 6.68 -20.50
CA PRO A 195 6.48 7.74 -19.49
C PRO A 195 6.36 7.22 -18.04
N LEU A 196 5.51 6.20 -17.79
CA LEU A 196 5.37 5.61 -16.45
C LEU A 196 6.68 4.96 -15.99
N VAL A 197 7.34 4.19 -16.87
CA VAL A 197 8.65 3.56 -16.58
C VAL A 197 9.70 4.61 -16.27
N VAL A 198 9.81 5.63 -17.12
CA VAL A 198 10.80 6.70 -16.93
C VAL A 198 10.58 7.44 -15.61
N SER A 199 9.34 7.77 -15.27
CA SER A 199 9.00 8.46 -14.02
C SER A 199 9.27 7.57 -12.79
N SER A 200 8.90 6.30 -12.86
CA SER A 200 9.09 5.33 -11.79
C SER A 200 10.57 5.06 -11.51
N VAL A 201 11.37 4.87 -12.57
CA VAL A 201 12.82 4.65 -12.46
C VAL A 201 13.52 5.92 -11.93
N ALA A 202 13.17 7.11 -12.43
CA ALA A 202 13.72 8.35 -11.92
C ALA A 202 13.44 8.54 -10.41
N ALA A 203 12.24 8.20 -9.98
CA ALA A 203 11.88 8.24 -8.57
C ALA A 203 12.67 7.24 -7.73
N HIS A 204 12.83 6.01 -8.22
CA HIS A 204 13.60 4.96 -7.57
C HIS A 204 15.07 5.34 -7.39
N LEU A 205 15.70 5.81 -8.46
CA LEU A 205 17.12 6.24 -8.43
C LEU A 205 17.34 7.37 -7.41
N LEU A 206 16.44 8.34 -7.36
CA LEU A 206 16.55 9.41 -6.36
C LEU A 206 16.37 8.88 -4.93
N MET A 207 15.41 7.97 -4.71
CA MET A 207 15.21 7.37 -3.37
C MET A 207 16.42 6.54 -2.94
N GLN A 208 17.10 5.86 -3.85
CA GLN A 208 18.34 5.13 -3.55
C GLN A 208 19.45 6.06 -3.05
N CYS A 209 19.52 7.30 -3.54
CA CYS A 209 20.47 8.30 -3.02
C CYS A 209 20.20 8.67 -1.56
N PHE A 210 18.94 8.58 -1.09
CA PHE A 210 18.56 8.92 0.29
C PHE A 210 18.54 7.72 1.23
N SER A 211 18.12 6.56 0.75
CA SER A 211 17.82 5.37 1.58
C SER A 211 18.77 4.18 1.32
N GLY A 212 19.64 4.27 0.30
CA GLY A 212 20.49 3.16 -0.14
C GLY A 212 19.76 2.15 -1.04
N PHE A 213 20.46 1.06 -1.38
CA PHE A 213 20.01 0.06 -2.36
C PHE A 213 19.35 -1.18 -1.73
N ALA A 214 19.15 -1.19 -0.42
CA ALA A 214 18.60 -2.36 0.26
C ALA A 214 17.11 -2.58 -0.12
N PRO A 215 16.68 -3.85 -0.29
CA PRO A 215 15.27 -4.20 -0.39
C PRO A 215 14.49 -3.72 0.84
N LEU A 216 13.18 -3.56 0.69
CA LEU A 216 12.35 -3.09 1.79
C LEU A 216 12.23 -4.13 2.90
N TYR A 217 12.16 -5.43 2.55
CA TYR A 217 12.09 -6.53 3.49
C TYR A 217 13.43 -7.31 3.53
N ASP A 218 13.87 -7.64 4.75
CA ASP A 218 15.08 -8.42 4.99
C ASP A 218 14.78 -9.91 4.80
N MET A 219 14.93 -10.40 3.57
CA MET A 219 14.65 -11.78 3.24
C MET A 219 15.90 -12.65 3.41
N PRO A 220 15.83 -13.76 4.16
CA PRO A 220 16.93 -14.71 4.24
C PRO A 220 17.29 -15.29 2.86
N VAL A 221 18.56 -15.56 2.61
CA VAL A 221 19.01 -16.24 1.40
C VAL A 221 18.73 -17.73 1.54
N PHE A 222 18.06 -18.32 0.55
CA PHE A 222 17.75 -19.76 0.52
C PHE A 222 17.75 -20.30 -0.90
N ALA A 223 17.94 -21.61 -1.04
CA ALA A 223 17.67 -22.34 -2.27
C ALA A 223 16.23 -22.84 -2.28
N LEU A 224 15.61 -22.89 -3.45
CA LEU A 224 14.24 -23.33 -3.63
C LEU A 224 14.13 -24.27 -4.83
N ASP A 225 13.66 -25.49 -4.62
CA ASP A 225 13.20 -26.38 -5.69
C ASP A 225 11.77 -25.98 -6.07
N VAL A 226 11.64 -25.15 -7.11
CA VAL A 226 10.34 -24.68 -7.57
C VAL A 226 9.51 -25.81 -8.16
N ALA A 227 10.14 -26.74 -8.92
CA ALA A 227 9.44 -27.79 -9.65
C ALA A 227 8.79 -28.81 -8.70
N GLY A 228 9.51 -29.25 -7.68
CA GLY A 228 8.99 -30.16 -6.66
C GLY A 228 7.89 -29.58 -5.78
N ASN A 229 7.86 -28.26 -5.65
CA ASN A 229 6.96 -27.54 -4.72
C ASN A 229 5.75 -26.85 -5.38
N VAL A 230 5.60 -26.91 -6.71
CA VAL A 230 4.51 -26.22 -7.47
C VAL A 230 3.13 -26.49 -6.90
N TRP A 231 2.82 -27.75 -6.56
CA TRP A 231 1.52 -28.14 -6.03
C TRP A 231 1.20 -27.48 -4.68
N ALA A 232 2.19 -27.34 -3.82
CA ALA A 232 2.00 -26.74 -2.49
C ALA A 232 1.84 -25.22 -2.61
N PHE A 233 2.55 -24.55 -3.51
CA PHE A 233 2.30 -23.15 -3.86
C PHE A 233 0.91 -22.94 -4.46
N ALA A 234 0.42 -23.85 -5.32
CA ALA A 234 -0.94 -23.80 -5.84
C ALA A 234 -1.98 -23.94 -4.72
N LEU A 235 -1.75 -24.81 -3.73
CA LEU A 235 -2.64 -24.95 -2.57
C LEU A 235 -2.65 -23.69 -1.70
N LEU A 236 -1.49 -23.06 -1.47
CA LEU A 236 -1.42 -21.76 -0.78
C LEU A 236 -2.22 -20.69 -1.53
N ALA A 237 -2.16 -20.67 -2.86
CA ALA A 237 -2.94 -19.75 -3.68
C ALA A 237 -4.45 -19.95 -3.50
N VAL A 238 -4.92 -21.21 -3.42
CA VAL A 238 -6.32 -21.52 -3.10
C VAL A 238 -6.71 -20.97 -1.75
N CYS A 239 -5.90 -21.19 -0.71
CA CYS A 239 -6.13 -20.64 0.62
C CYS A 239 -6.25 -19.11 0.57
N ALA A 240 -5.29 -18.42 -0.06
CA ALA A 240 -5.30 -16.97 -0.17
C ALA A 240 -6.55 -16.44 -0.93
N GLY A 241 -6.93 -17.10 -2.04
CA GLY A 241 -8.10 -16.75 -2.82
C GLY A 241 -9.42 -16.90 -2.03
N VAL A 242 -9.53 -17.92 -1.18
CA VAL A 242 -10.70 -18.18 -0.33
C VAL A 242 -10.76 -17.24 0.89
N PHE A 243 -9.62 -16.93 1.51
CA PHE A 243 -9.60 -16.06 2.70
C PHE A 243 -9.71 -14.57 2.37
N SER A 244 -9.29 -14.13 1.19
CA SER A 244 -9.35 -12.72 0.79
C SER A 244 -10.77 -12.11 0.82
N PRO A 245 -11.85 -12.78 0.33
CA PRO A 245 -13.22 -12.28 0.49
C PRO A 245 -13.65 -12.06 1.94
N VAL A 246 -13.22 -12.95 2.85
CA VAL A 246 -13.52 -12.84 4.29
C VAL A 246 -12.86 -11.57 4.85
N PHE A 247 -11.58 -11.36 4.58
CA PHE A 247 -10.86 -10.16 4.98
C PHE A 247 -11.55 -8.87 4.49
N LEU A 248 -11.88 -8.80 3.19
CA LEU A 248 -12.56 -7.63 2.61
C LEU A 248 -13.95 -7.40 3.22
N SER A 249 -14.67 -8.46 3.56
CA SER A 249 -15.96 -8.38 4.24
C SER A 249 -15.82 -7.82 5.65
N VAL A 250 -14.79 -8.24 6.40
CA VAL A 250 -14.51 -7.69 7.75
C VAL A 250 -14.17 -6.20 7.67
N LEU A 251 -13.36 -5.78 6.69
CA LEU A 251 -13.08 -4.36 6.46
C LEU A 251 -14.35 -3.55 6.13
N ALA A 252 -15.23 -4.12 5.30
CA ALA A 252 -16.52 -3.50 4.97
C ALA A 252 -17.45 -3.40 6.18
N TRP A 253 -17.49 -4.44 7.03
CA TRP A 253 -18.27 -4.42 8.26
C TRP A 253 -17.74 -3.40 9.27
N GLY A 254 -16.43 -3.21 9.34
CA GLY A 254 -15.81 -2.18 10.18
C GLY A 254 -16.33 -0.76 9.92
N LYS A 255 -16.87 -0.47 8.73
CA LYS A 255 -17.47 0.83 8.39
C LYS A 255 -18.87 1.04 8.98
N LYS A 256 -19.63 -0.04 9.22
CA LYS A 256 -21.05 0.04 9.64
C LYS A 256 -21.26 0.80 10.97
N PRO A 257 -20.54 0.53 12.07
CA PRO A 257 -20.72 1.25 13.31
C PRO A 257 -20.50 2.75 13.19
N PHE A 258 -19.49 3.14 12.40
CA PHE A 258 -19.14 4.54 12.18
C PHE A 258 -20.11 5.27 11.23
N ALA A 259 -20.87 4.54 10.41
CA ALA A 259 -21.92 5.13 9.56
C ALA A 259 -23.07 5.71 10.39
N LEU A 260 -23.28 5.23 11.62
CA LEU A 260 -24.29 5.75 12.55
C LEU A 260 -23.91 7.12 13.14
N LEU A 261 -22.64 7.50 13.09
CA LEU A 261 -22.15 8.75 13.63
C LEU A 261 -22.35 9.90 12.61
N PRO A 262 -22.56 11.15 13.08
CA PRO A 262 -22.77 12.28 12.19
C PRO A 262 -21.62 12.46 11.20
N GLY A 263 -21.94 12.58 9.91
CA GLY A 263 -20.97 12.69 8.83
C GLY A 263 -20.07 13.93 8.87
N HIS A 264 -20.55 15.00 9.55
CA HIS A 264 -19.83 16.25 9.75
C HIS A 264 -18.85 16.21 10.94
N ALA A 265 -18.98 15.24 11.87
CA ALA A 265 -18.15 15.13 13.05
C ALA A 265 -17.01 14.10 12.83
N LEU A 266 -16.11 14.38 11.87
CA LEU A 266 -14.99 13.48 11.56
C LEU A 266 -14.03 13.31 12.73
N TRP A 267 -13.82 14.35 13.53
CA TRP A 267 -13.00 14.29 14.73
C TRP A 267 -13.52 13.24 15.74
N LEU A 268 -14.84 13.15 15.88
CA LEU A 268 -15.46 12.16 16.78
C LEU A 268 -15.32 10.74 16.21
N ARG A 269 -15.55 10.58 14.89
CA ARG A 269 -15.41 9.27 14.23
C ARG A 269 -13.99 8.72 14.32
N LEU A 270 -13.00 9.55 13.97
CA LEU A 270 -11.60 9.13 14.02
C LEU A 270 -11.11 8.99 15.48
N GLY A 271 -11.58 9.84 16.38
CA GLY A 271 -11.28 9.73 17.81
C GLY A 271 -11.80 8.43 18.45
N LEU A 272 -13.05 8.07 18.17
CA LEU A 272 -13.61 6.79 18.61
C LEU A 272 -12.92 5.59 17.93
N GLY A 273 -12.58 5.70 16.66
CA GLY A 273 -11.76 4.70 15.96
C GLY A 273 -10.40 4.53 16.62
N GLY A 274 -9.74 5.64 16.97
CA GLY A 274 -8.48 5.63 17.71
C GLY A 274 -8.63 5.01 19.11
N LEU A 275 -9.71 5.29 19.81
CA LEU A 275 -9.99 4.70 21.13
C LEU A 275 -10.17 3.17 21.04
N LEU A 276 -10.96 2.70 20.08
CA LEU A 276 -11.15 1.27 19.85
C LEU A 276 -9.85 0.58 19.41
N LEU A 277 -9.05 1.22 18.57
CA LEU A 277 -7.71 0.76 18.25
C LEU A 277 -6.83 0.71 19.49
N GLY A 278 -6.91 1.72 20.34
CA GLY A 278 -6.21 1.78 21.62
C GLY A 278 -6.55 0.59 22.50
N CYS A 279 -7.84 0.23 22.62
CA CYS A 279 -8.27 -0.97 23.34
C CYS A 279 -7.60 -2.24 22.78
N VAL A 280 -7.57 -2.39 21.44
CA VAL A 280 -6.89 -3.52 20.79
C VAL A 280 -5.39 -3.52 21.10
N SER A 281 -4.75 -2.35 21.07
CA SER A 281 -3.30 -2.21 21.27
C SER A 281 -2.84 -2.44 22.71
N VAL A 282 -3.74 -2.37 23.69
CA VAL A 282 -3.43 -2.79 25.07
C VAL A 282 -3.07 -4.27 25.12
N PHE A 283 -3.81 -5.10 24.36
CA PHE A 283 -3.58 -6.55 24.30
C PHE A 283 -2.43 -6.88 23.35
N GLU A 284 -2.39 -6.26 22.14
CA GLU A 284 -1.39 -6.55 21.11
C GLU A 284 -0.81 -5.23 20.53
N PRO A 285 0.32 -4.75 21.08
CA PRO A 285 0.96 -3.51 20.60
C PRO A 285 1.45 -3.59 19.15
N ALA A 286 1.69 -4.80 18.62
CA ALA A 286 2.19 -5.00 17.25
C ALA A 286 1.16 -4.63 16.16
N VAL A 287 -0.08 -4.29 16.54
CA VAL A 287 -1.10 -3.80 15.59
C VAL A 287 -0.83 -2.38 15.11
N TRP A 288 0.03 -1.60 15.79
CA TRP A 288 0.32 -0.21 15.40
C TRP A 288 1.02 -0.12 14.04
N GLY A 289 0.62 0.90 13.28
CA GLY A 289 1.18 1.21 11.98
C GLY A 289 0.81 0.20 10.89
N ASN A 290 1.59 0.16 9.84
CA ASN A 290 1.30 -0.63 8.64
C ASN A 290 1.65 -2.13 8.75
N GLY A 291 2.41 -2.56 9.76
CA GLY A 291 2.78 -3.96 9.97
C GLY A 291 4.14 -4.37 9.39
N PHE A 292 4.90 -3.44 8.85
CA PHE A 292 6.20 -3.69 8.22
C PHE A 292 7.18 -4.47 9.11
N SER A 293 7.38 -4.02 10.36
CA SER A 293 8.27 -4.68 11.32
C SER A 293 7.83 -6.09 11.71
N VAL A 294 6.52 -6.34 11.71
CA VAL A 294 5.95 -7.67 11.99
C VAL A 294 6.23 -8.62 10.83
N VAL A 295 6.04 -8.17 9.57
CA VAL A 295 6.38 -8.97 8.38
C VAL A 295 7.86 -9.34 8.38
N ASN A 296 8.77 -8.39 8.66
CA ASN A 296 10.19 -8.69 8.78
C ASN A 296 10.49 -9.74 9.87
N SER A 297 9.84 -9.62 11.02
CA SER A 297 9.98 -10.61 12.09
C SER A 297 9.47 -11.99 11.68
N ILE A 298 8.40 -12.07 10.89
CA ILE A 298 7.86 -13.35 10.38
C ILE A 298 8.80 -13.95 9.33
N LEU A 299 9.39 -13.13 8.46
CA LEU A 299 10.38 -13.58 7.46
C LEU A 299 11.63 -14.19 8.09
N GLN A 300 12.06 -13.66 9.23
CA GLN A 300 13.20 -14.21 10.00
C GLN A 300 12.88 -15.52 10.72
N GLY A 301 11.59 -15.90 10.79
CA GLY A 301 11.12 -17.14 11.40
C GLY A 301 10.95 -17.11 12.92
N GLY A 302 10.75 -18.29 13.52
CA GLY A 302 10.61 -18.43 14.97
C GLY A 302 9.21 -18.14 15.53
N TRP A 303 8.24 -17.82 14.71
CA TRP A 303 6.85 -17.63 15.13
C TRP A 303 6.14 -18.96 15.30
N LEU A 304 5.44 -19.09 16.43
CA LEU A 304 4.53 -20.21 16.68
C LEU A 304 3.14 -19.91 16.12
N TRP A 305 2.36 -20.96 15.84
CA TRP A 305 1.02 -20.83 15.25
C TRP A 305 0.08 -19.98 16.12
N GLN A 306 0.21 -20.03 17.46
CA GLN A 306 -0.59 -19.20 18.38
C GLN A 306 -0.33 -17.71 18.17
N GLY A 307 0.95 -17.32 18.04
CA GLY A 307 1.34 -15.94 17.80
C GLY A 307 0.86 -15.43 16.44
N LEU A 308 0.92 -16.29 15.41
CA LEU A 308 0.42 -15.97 14.06
C LEU A 308 -1.10 -15.75 14.07
N LEU A 309 -1.87 -16.61 14.75
CA LEU A 309 -3.32 -16.43 14.85
C LEU A 309 -3.69 -15.17 15.65
N LEU A 310 -2.98 -14.91 16.72
CA LEU A 310 -3.21 -13.74 17.58
C LEU A 310 -2.97 -12.44 16.79
N ILE A 311 -1.82 -12.32 16.14
CA ILE A 311 -1.51 -11.11 15.35
C ILE A 311 -2.44 -10.96 14.15
N MET A 312 -2.83 -12.05 13.49
CA MET A 312 -3.83 -12.03 12.42
C MET A 312 -5.14 -11.42 12.90
N PHE A 313 -5.70 -11.97 13.99
CA PHE A 313 -6.97 -11.53 14.55
C PHE A 313 -6.94 -10.05 14.93
N PHE A 314 -5.99 -9.65 15.77
CA PHE A 314 -5.90 -8.27 16.24
C PHE A 314 -5.57 -7.28 15.14
N LYS A 315 -4.73 -7.66 14.17
CA LYS A 315 -4.39 -6.78 13.03
C LYS A 315 -5.56 -6.54 12.11
N VAL A 316 -6.31 -7.57 11.77
CA VAL A 316 -7.51 -7.44 10.92
C VAL A 316 -8.55 -6.56 11.62
N LEU A 317 -8.78 -6.78 12.93
CA LEU A 317 -9.69 -5.95 13.72
C LEU A 317 -9.24 -4.49 13.79
N ALA A 318 -7.97 -4.25 14.12
CA ALA A 318 -7.39 -2.91 14.20
C ALA A 318 -7.46 -2.16 12.87
N THR A 319 -7.20 -2.87 11.76
CA THR A 319 -7.29 -2.30 10.41
C THR A 319 -8.74 -1.98 10.04
N ALA A 320 -9.69 -2.88 10.34
CA ALA A 320 -11.11 -2.66 10.10
C ALA A 320 -11.65 -1.44 10.87
N VAL A 321 -11.26 -1.28 12.12
CA VAL A 321 -11.61 -0.12 12.95
C VAL A 321 -10.98 1.17 12.40
N SER A 322 -9.69 1.15 12.07
CA SER A 322 -8.97 2.33 11.56
C SER A 322 -9.58 2.83 10.25
N ILE A 323 -9.82 1.93 9.29
CA ILE A 323 -10.43 2.28 8.00
C ILE A 323 -11.92 2.62 8.17
N GLY A 324 -12.62 1.86 9.01
CA GLY A 324 -14.03 2.07 9.29
C GLY A 324 -14.31 3.46 9.86
N SER A 325 -13.46 3.97 10.72
CA SER A 325 -13.57 5.32 11.30
C SER A 325 -13.34 6.44 10.27
N GLY A 326 -12.73 6.13 9.13
CA GLY A 326 -12.40 7.08 8.07
C GLY A 326 -10.98 7.63 8.16
N ALA A 327 -10.07 6.97 8.89
CA ALA A 327 -8.66 7.33 8.90
C ALA A 327 -8.08 7.24 7.48
N VAL A 328 -7.32 8.26 7.11
CA VAL A 328 -6.72 8.39 5.78
C VAL A 328 -5.48 7.51 5.68
N GLY A 329 -5.56 6.45 4.92
CA GLY A 329 -4.45 5.53 4.68
C GLY A 329 -4.85 4.36 3.81
N GLY A 330 -3.85 3.61 3.35
CA GLY A 330 -4.02 2.45 2.50
C GLY A 330 -4.25 1.15 3.29
N VAL A 331 -4.83 0.17 2.63
CA VAL A 331 -4.95 -1.20 3.14
C VAL A 331 -3.90 -2.14 2.54
N PHE A 332 -3.06 -1.63 1.66
CA PHE A 332 -2.09 -2.40 0.89
C PHE A 332 -1.10 -3.15 1.81
N THR A 333 -0.37 -2.43 2.65
CA THR A 333 0.60 -3.05 3.56
C THR A 333 -0.06 -3.92 4.65
N PRO A 334 -1.23 -3.56 5.26
CA PRO A 334 -1.99 -4.50 6.08
C PRO A 334 -2.36 -5.80 5.35
N THR A 335 -2.71 -5.72 4.06
CA THR A 335 -2.99 -6.90 3.23
C THR A 335 -1.75 -7.80 3.07
N LEU A 336 -0.57 -7.19 2.85
CA LEU A 336 0.69 -7.94 2.81
C LEU A 336 0.98 -8.67 4.12
N LEU A 337 0.71 -8.04 5.27
CA LEU A 337 0.89 -8.69 6.57
C LEU A 337 -0.06 -9.89 6.74
N VAL A 338 -1.34 -9.74 6.38
CA VAL A 338 -2.29 -10.86 6.42
C VAL A 338 -1.82 -12.01 5.53
N GLY A 339 -1.32 -11.70 4.34
CA GLY A 339 -0.71 -12.66 3.43
C GLY A 339 0.55 -13.33 4.02
N ALA A 340 1.41 -12.55 4.68
CA ALA A 340 2.62 -13.06 5.35
C ALA A 340 2.26 -14.06 6.46
N VAL A 341 1.27 -13.71 7.29
CA VAL A 341 0.79 -14.60 8.37
C VAL A 341 0.15 -15.88 7.81
N LEU A 342 -0.67 -15.74 6.74
CA LEU A 342 -1.26 -16.89 6.06
C LEU A 342 -0.18 -17.82 5.50
N GLY A 343 0.82 -17.25 4.80
CA GLY A 343 1.97 -17.98 4.27
C GLY A 343 2.79 -18.66 5.36
N ALA A 344 3.05 -17.95 6.47
CA ALA A 344 3.77 -18.51 7.62
C ALA A 344 3.02 -19.69 8.25
N GLY A 345 1.71 -19.54 8.50
CA GLY A 345 0.88 -20.61 9.04
C GLY A 345 0.78 -21.81 8.10
N PHE A 346 0.66 -21.57 6.79
CA PHE A 346 0.72 -22.60 5.78
C PHE A 346 2.08 -23.31 5.76
N GLY A 347 3.18 -22.57 5.86
CA GLY A 347 4.54 -23.12 5.93
C GLY A 347 4.74 -24.04 7.13
N LEU A 348 4.25 -23.63 8.33
CA LEU A 348 4.28 -24.50 9.52
C LEU A 348 3.47 -25.78 9.33
N LEU A 349 2.32 -25.70 8.66
CA LEU A 349 1.50 -26.88 8.35
C LEU A 349 2.24 -27.81 7.36
N MET A 350 2.84 -27.25 6.32
CA MET A 350 3.60 -28.02 5.33
C MET A 350 4.83 -28.66 5.92
N ASP A 351 5.54 -27.97 6.80
CA ASP A 351 6.72 -28.51 7.49
C ASP A 351 6.35 -29.69 8.41
N TYR A 352 5.15 -29.65 9.00
CA TYR A 352 4.61 -30.77 9.79
C TYR A 352 4.19 -31.97 8.91
N LEU A 353 3.53 -31.72 7.76
CA LEU A 353 2.99 -32.80 6.90
C LEU A 353 4.05 -33.37 5.95
N CYS A 354 4.91 -32.53 5.40
CA CYS A 354 5.90 -32.85 4.38
C CYS A 354 7.19 -32.04 4.68
N PRO A 355 8.00 -32.46 5.66
CA PRO A 355 9.18 -31.70 6.07
C PRO A 355 10.16 -31.44 4.93
N GLY A 356 10.72 -30.23 4.89
CA GLY A 356 11.77 -29.85 3.96
C GLY A 356 11.34 -29.44 2.56
N LEU A 357 10.05 -29.22 2.29
CA LEU A 357 9.55 -28.75 0.99
C LEU A 357 10.14 -27.39 0.60
N ALA A 358 9.96 -26.37 1.43
CA ALA A 358 10.47 -25.05 1.18
C ALA A 358 10.73 -24.30 2.49
N PRO A 359 11.68 -23.34 2.52
CA PRO A 359 11.95 -22.52 3.70
C PRO A 359 10.74 -21.65 4.06
N GLN A 360 10.62 -21.34 5.36
CA GLN A 360 9.52 -20.51 5.89
C GLN A 360 9.37 -19.17 5.15
N ALA A 361 10.50 -18.51 4.83
CA ALA A 361 10.50 -17.23 4.11
C ALA A 361 9.89 -17.35 2.69
N ALA A 362 10.01 -18.50 2.03
CA ALA A 362 9.37 -18.74 0.73
C ALA A 362 7.85 -18.78 0.85
N TRP A 363 7.32 -19.47 1.86
CA TRP A 363 5.88 -19.51 2.12
C TRP A 363 5.33 -18.14 2.50
N VAL A 364 6.06 -17.39 3.33
CA VAL A 364 5.69 -16.03 3.75
C VAL A 364 5.59 -15.10 2.54
N SER A 365 6.62 -15.05 1.70
CA SER A 365 6.61 -14.17 0.51
C SER A 365 5.56 -14.60 -0.52
N ALA A 366 5.39 -15.90 -0.76
CA ALA A 366 4.32 -16.42 -1.63
C ALA A 366 2.93 -16.07 -1.09
N GLY A 367 2.71 -16.18 0.21
CA GLY A 367 1.47 -15.77 0.87
C GLY A 367 1.20 -14.25 0.75
N MET A 368 2.23 -13.41 0.91
CA MET A 368 2.14 -11.97 0.68
C MET A 368 1.64 -11.65 -0.73
N GLY A 369 2.26 -12.24 -1.74
CA GLY A 369 1.89 -12.03 -3.14
C GLY A 369 0.51 -12.56 -3.47
N ALA A 370 0.21 -13.80 -3.09
CA ALA A 370 -1.08 -14.44 -3.34
C ALA A 370 -2.25 -13.66 -2.73
N PHE A 371 -2.11 -13.24 -1.46
CA PHE A 371 -3.17 -12.52 -0.76
C PHE A 371 -3.37 -11.11 -1.29
N LEU A 372 -2.27 -10.42 -1.67
CA LEU A 372 -2.33 -9.13 -2.32
C LEU A 372 -3.02 -9.23 -3.68
N ALA A 373 -2.64 -10.20 -4.52
CA ALA A 373 -3.23 -10.43 -5.83
C ALA A 373 -4.73 -10.75 -5.74
N ALA A 374 -5.12 -11.61 -4.80
CA ALA A 374 -6.52 -11.91 -4.54
C ALA A 374 -7.30 -10.65 -4.13
N SER A 375 -6.74 -9.80 -3.27
CA SER A 375 -7.41 -8.60 -2.75
C SER A 375 -7.54 -7.48 -3.78
N THR A 376 -6.52 -7.31 -4.64
CA THR A 376 -6.43 -6.22 -5.62
C THR A 376 -6.96 -6.59 -7.00
N HIS A 377 -7.03 -7.87 -7.35
CA HIS A 377 -7.24 -8.39 -8.71
C HIS A 377 -6.15 -8.01 -9.70
N ALA A 378 -4.93 -7.79 -9.21
CA ALA A 378 -3.77 -7.40 -10.01
C ALA A 378 -2.62 -8.40 -9.79
N PRO A 379 -2.63 -9.55 -10.47
CA PRO A 379 -1.64 -10.60 -10.25
C PRO A 379 -0.22 -10.21 -10.67
N LEU A 380 -0.05 -9.51 -11.79
CA LEU A 380 1.29 -9.11 -12.26
C LEU A 380 1.90 -8.08 -11.31
N MET A 381 1.14 -7.04 -10.97
CA MET A 381 1.57 -6.02 -10.02
C MET A 381 1.94 -6.64 -8.67
N SER A 382 1.12 -7.55 -8.15
CA SER A 382 1.36 -8.17 -6.84
C SER A 382 2.60 -9.07 -6.81
N ALA A 383 2.81 -9.86 -7.87
CA ALA A 383 4.00 -10.71 -7.99
C ALA A 383 5.28 -9.88 -8.06
N VAL A 384 5.30 -8.87 -8.92
CA VAL A 384 6.47 -8.00 -9.09
C VAL A 384 6.69 -7.13 -7.85
N MET A 385 5.63 -6.64 -7.21
CA MET A 385 5.73 -5.86 -5.97
C MET A 385 6.45 -6.65 -4.86
N VAL A 386 6.00 -7.86 -4.56
CA VAL A 386 6.63 -8.66 -3.51
C VAL A 386 8.05 -9.07 -3.91
N PHE A 387 8.28 -9.37 -5.19
CA PHE A 387 9.62 -9.64 -5.72
C PHE A 387 10.59 -8.46 -5.50
N GLU A 388 10.20 -7.24 -5.88
CA GLU A 388 11.04 -6.05 -5.71
C GLU A 388 11.25 -5.69 -4.22
N MET A 389 10.20 -5.83 -3.40
CA MET A 389 10.27 -5.53 -1.97
C MET A 389 11.15 -6.54 -1.20
N THR A 390 11.27 -7.78 -1.64
CA THR A 390 12.05 -8.84 -0.98
C THR A 390 13.42 -9.04 -1.60
N GLY A 391 13.63 -8.61 -2.84
CA GLY A 391 14.87 -8.79 -3.56
C GLY A 391 15.27 -10.25 -3.79
N ALA A 392 14.32 -11.20 -3.84
CA ALA A 392 14.56 -12.64 -3.93
C ALA A 392 14.26 -13.19 -5.35
N PRO A 393 15.27 -13.31 -6.24
CA PRO A 393 15.07 -13.72 -7.64
C PRO A 393 14.43 -15.11 -7.78
N GLN A 394 14.75 -16.04 -6.89
CA GLN A 394 14.22 -17.40 -6.87
C GLN A 394 12.70 -17.45 -6.65
N MET A 395 12.08 -16.36 -6.15
CA MET A 395 10.65 -16.30 -5.86
C MET A 395 9.81 -15.82 -7.04
N ILE A 396 10.39 -15.32 -8.14
CA ILE A 396 9.60 -14.71 -9.23
C ILE A 396 8.61 -15.71 -9.86
N VAL A 397 9.04 -16.94 -10.11
CA VAL A 397 8.20 -17.98 -10.72
C VAL A 397 7.08 -18.43 -9.77
N PRO A 398 7.37 -18.80 -8.49
CA PRO A 398 6.31 -19.07 -7.51
C PRO A 398 5.35 -17.91 -7.33
N LEU A 399 5.83 -16.65 -7.25
CA LEU A 399 4.99 -15.48 -7.08
C LEU A 399 4.03 -15.28 -8.26
N LEU A 400 4.49 -15.42 -9.51
CA LEU A 400 3.62 -15.34 -10.68
C LEU A 400 2.51 -16.39 -10.63
N LEU A 401 2.86 -17.63 -10.28
CA LEU A 401 1.90 -18.72 -10.15
C LEU A 401 0.85 -18.45 -9.07
N VAL A 402 1.29 -18.18 -7.84
CA VAL A 402 0.37 -18.00 -6.71
C VAL A 402 -0.51 -16.77 -6.88
N CYS A 403 0.04 -15.67 -7.42
CA CYS A 403 -0.73 -14.45 -7.66
C CYS A 403 -1.80 -14.66 -8.74
N ALA A 404 -1.47 -15.33 -9.85
CA ALA A 404 -2.42 -15.60 -10.92
C ALA A 404 -3.56 -16.50 -10.43
N LEU A 405 -3.23 -17.61 -9.75
CA LEU A 405 -4.23 -18.54 -9.24
C LEU A 405 -5.11 -17.90 -8.15
N ALA A 406 -4.52 -17.22 -7.17
CA ALA A 406 -5.26 -16.60 -6.08
C ALA A 406 -6.21 -15.50 -6.57
N ALA A 407 -5.77 -14.66 -7.53
CA ALA A 407 -6.63 -13.66 -8.16
C ALA A 407 -7.78 -14.29 -8.94
N ALA A 408 -7.53 -15.36 -9.70
CA ALA A 408 -8.56 -16.08 -10.44
C ALA A 408 -9.60 -16.68 -9.51
N ILE A 409 -9.18 -17.42 -8.48
CA ILE A 409 -10.06 -18.05 -7.49
C ILE A 409 -10.93 -17.00 -6.79
N LYS A 410 -10.33 -15.92 -6.32
CA LYS A 410 -11.07 -14.84 -5.65
C LYS A 410 -12.06 -14.16 -6.59
N LYS A 411 -11.71 -13.96 -7.86
CA LYS A 411 -12.61 -13.37 -8.86
C LYS A 411 -13.84 -14.27 -9.11
N MET A 412 -13.67 -15.59 -9.05
CA MET A 412 -14.78 -16.56 -9.14
C MET A 412 -15.70 -16.48 -7.92
N LEU A 413 -15.15 -16.27 -6.71
CA LEU A 413 -15.92 -16.20 -5.47
C LEU A 413 -16.58 -14.83 -5.24
N MET A 414 -15.86 -13.75 -5.54
CA MET A 414 -16.31 -12.38 -5.35
C MET A 414 -15.64 -11.45 -6.36
N GLY A 415 -16.42 -10.92 -7.29
CA GLY A 415 -15.94 -10.07 -8.39
C GLY A 415 -15.44 -8.67 -7.98
N LYS A 416 -15.59 -8.24 -6.71
CA LYS A 416 -15.18 -6.91 -6.23
C LYS A 416 -13.76 -6.93 -5.67
N SER A 417 -12.90 -6.00 -6.10
CA SER A 417 -11.57 -5.78 -5.53
C SER A 417 -11.60 -4.74 -4.41
N ILE A 418 -10.48 -4.59 -3.69
CA ILE A 418 -10.28 -3.57 -2.65
C ILE A 418 -10.42 -2.14 -3.21
N TYR A 419 -10.13 -1.97 -4.50
CA TYR A 419 -10.18 -0.69 -5.21
C TYR A 419 -11.47 -0.45 -5.99
N SER A 420 -12.42 -1.40 -5.97
CA SER A 420 -13.67 -1.30 -6.75
C SER A 420 -14.49 -0.06 -6.44
N HIS A 421 -14.46 0.45 -5.20
CA HIS A 421 -15.14 1.70 -4.83
C HIS A 421 -14.43 2.93 -5.37
N ALA A 422 -13.11 3.01 -5.27
CA ALA A 422 -12.33 4.15 -5.75
C ALA A 422 -12.38 4.29 -7.28
N LEU A 423 -12.58 3.19 -7.99
CA LEU A 423 -12.70 3.19 -9.46
C LEU A 423 -14.14 3.35 -9.95
N ALA A 424 -15.14 3.22 -9.08
CA ALA A 424 -16.56 3.35 -9.44
C ALA A 424 -17.10 4.78 -9.22
N GLU A 425 -16.50 5.55 -8.32
CA GLU A 425 -16.77 6.97 -8.06
C GLU A 425 -16.09 7.87 -9.12
#